data_30eccdce5425c5fe8908b732a1ee9468
#
_entry.id   30eccdce5425c5fe8908b732a1ee9468
#
_cell.length_a   1.000
_cell.length_b   1.000
_cell.length_c   1.000
_cell.angle_alpha   90.00
_cell.angle_beta   90.00
_cell.angle_gamma   90.00
#
_symmetry.space_group_name_H-M   'P 1'
#
loop_
_entity.id
_entity.type
_entity.pdbx_description
1 polymer ?
#
loop_
_entity_poly.entity_id
_entity_poly.type
_entity_poly.pdbx_seq_one_letter_code
_entity_poly.pdbx_strand_id
1 'polypeptide(L)'
;SIPADDPWSAERYPLMKFVQEAWHIVRPGQGYIHGWHTESICLHLEAVARRDIKRLLINVPMRSSKSTILAVFFQAWVWITRPERSFLVTSYKESLALRDSVACRTLLRSGWYRERWGDRFSLSGDMNIKSRFENNKGGYRVTAAVGGATGEGADILICLPPGQRIITSDGWIPIDRIVEERLPVQVLSFNHQTGMIEWQPILAYHHNRRGNAELFHLAVWDGMSSCAVDMTENHPVYIKDKGYVRASDVHIGDIVHSSYGIDTGWQE
;
A
#
# COMPACT_ATOMS: atom_id res chain seq x y z
N SER A 1 -12.00 8.17 -27.48
CA SER A 1 -12.68 6.98 -26.94
C SER A 1 -11.90 5.76 -27.36
N ILE A 2 -11.74 4.79 -26.45
CA ILE A 2 -11.13 3.50 -26.77
C ILE A 2 -12.08 2.77 -27.73
N PRO A 3 -11.62 2.21 -28.84
CA PRO A 3 -12.46 1.37 -29.68
C PRO A 3 -13.05 0.23 -28.87
N ALA A 4 -14.32 -0.10 -29.09
CA ALA A 4 -15.02 -1.16 -28.34
C ALA A 4 -14.40 -2.56 -28.58
N ASP A 5 -13.66 -2.71 -29.67
CA ASP A 5 -12.98 -3.94 -30.08
C ASP A 5 -11.50 -3.98 -29.68
N ASP A 6 -10.99 -2.98 -28.97
CA ASP A 6 -9.60 -2.97 -28.49
C ASP A 6 -9.38 -4.20 -27.57
N PRO A 7 -8.44 -5.12 -27.93
CA PRO A 7 -8.18 -6.32 -27.14
C PRO A 7 -7.65 -6.02 -25.74
N TRP A 8 -7.22 -4.80 -25.50
CA TRP A 8 -6.67 -4.32 -24.24
C TRP A 8 -7.64 -3.43 -23.45
N SER A 9 -8.92 -3.40 -23.84
CA SER A 9 -9.96 -2.75 -23.02
C SER A 9 -10.05 -3.42 -21.64
N ALA A 10 -10.56 -2.67 -20.65
CA ALA A 10 -10.66 -3.18 -19.28
C ALA A 10 -11.49 -4.49 -19.19
N GLU A 11 -12.48 -4.64 -20.07
CA GLU A 11 -13.32 -5.84 -20.14
C GLU A 11 -12.56 -7.08 -20.64
N ARG A 12 -11.58 -6.90 -21.53
CA ARG A 12 -10.81 -7.99 -22.14
C ARG A 12 -9.47 -8.23 -21.46
N TYR A 13 -8.89 -7.17 -20.90
CA TYR A 13 -7.61 -7.22 -20.19
C TYR A 13 -7.70 -6.47 -18.85
N PRO A 14 -8.36 -7.08 -17.85
CA PRO A 14 -8.56 -6.45 -16.55
C PRO A 14 -7.22 -6.21 -15.82
N LEU A 15 -7.22 -5.19 -14.95
CA LEU A 15 -6.04 -4.80 -14.16
C LEU A 15 -5.48 -5.97 -13.34
N MET A 16 -6.36 -6.83 -12.82
CA MET A 16 -5.93 -8.00 -12.06
C MET A 16 -5.05 -8.95 -12.89
N LYS A 17 -5.44 -9.22 -14.13
CA LYS A 17 -4.65 -10.03 -15.06
C LYS A 17 -3.30 -9.38 -15.37
N PHE A 18 -3.30 -8.07 -15.61
CA PHE A 18 -2.07 -7.30 -15.81
C PHE A 18 -1.13 -7.41 -14.61
N VAL A 19 -1.65 -7.26 -13.39
CA VAL A 19 -0.87 -7.39 -12.15
C VAL A 19 -0.22 -8.77 -12.04
N GLN A 20 -0.99 -9.84 -12.28
CA GLN A 20 -0.48 -11.21 -12.23
C GLN A 20 0.64 -11.46 -13.23
N GLU A 21 0.43 -11.06 -14.47
CA GLU A 21 1.41 -11.27 -15.55
C GLU A 21 2.67 -10.42 -15.39
N ALA A 22 2.54 -9.16 -14.91
CA ALA A 22 3.65 -8.23 -14.76
C ALA A 22 4.37 -8.31 -13.40
N TRP A 23 3.86 -9.12 -12.47
CA TRP A 23 4.39 -9.18 -11.10
C TRP A 23 5.88 -9.48 -11.03
N HIS A 24 6.33 -10.46 -11.79
CA HIS A 24 7.74 -10.89 -11.83
C HIS A 24 8.72 -9.79 -12.25
N ILE A 25 8.26 -8.76 -12.96
CA ILE A 25 9.10 -7.63 -13.40
C ILE A 25 9.33 -6.66 -12.24
N VAL A 26 8.27 -6.40 -11.46
CA VAL A 26 8.30 -5.43 -10.34
C VAL A 26 8.83 -6.06 -9.06
N ARG A 27 8.63 -7.36 -8.90
CA ARG A 27 9.03 -8.16 -7.73
C ARG A 27 9.78 -9.43 -8.16
N PRO A 28 10.96 -9.29 -8.76
CA PRO A 28 11.75 -10.45 -9.16
C PRO A 28 12.08 -11.31 -7.93
N GLY A 29 11.93 -12.61 -8.07
CA GLY A 29 12.18 -13.58 -6.99
C GLY A 29 11.04 -13.75 -5.98
N GLN A 30 9.95 -12.99 -6.11
CA GLN A 30 8.75 -13.16 -5.28
C GLN A 30 7.58 -13.60 -6.14
N GLY A 31 7.05 -14.80 -5.89
CA GLY A 31 5.84 -15.27 -6.55
C GLY A 31 4.64 -14.35 -6.23
N TYR A 32 3.74 -14.18 -7.21
CA TYR A 32 2.48 -13.50 -6.94
C TYR A 32 1.59 -14.39 -6.06
N ILE A 33 1.11 -13.84 -4.96
CA ILE A 33 0.13 -14.50 -4.09
C ILE A 33 -1.22 -13.81 -4.31
N HIS A 34 -2.19 -14.58 -4.82
CA HIS A 34 -3.53 -14.08 -5.02
C HIS A 34 -4.27 -13.91 -3.70
N GLY A 35 -5.05 -12.83 -3.59
CA GLY A 35 -5.92 -12.57 -2.45
C GLY A 35 -7.14 -11.78 -2.88
N TRP A 36 -8.30 -12.04 -2.30
CA TRP A 36 -9.56 -11.35 -2.60
C TRP A 36 -9.44 -9.82 -2.50
N HIS A 37 -8.61 -9.31 -1.57
CA HIS A 37 -8.37 -7.88 -1.39
C HIS A 37 -7.66 -7.25 -2.61
N THR A 38 -6.74 -7.97 -3.24
CA THR A 38 -6.06 -7.48 -4.46
C THR A 38 -7.01 -7.43 -5.65
N GLU A 39 -7.91 -8.41 -5.75
CA GLU A 39 -8.96 -8.42 -6.75
C GLU A 39 -9.93 -7.26 -6.55
N SER A 40 -10.41 -7.07 -5.32
CA SER A 40 -11.28 -5.94 -4.96
C SER A 40 -10.64 -4.60 -5.27
N ILE A 41 -9.36 -4.41 -4.91
CA ILE A 41 -8.61 -3.18 -5.24
C ILE A 41 -8.57 -2.96 -6.76
N CYS A 42 -8.26 -3.99 -7.54
CA CYS A 42 -8.18 -3.87 -8.99
C CYS A 42 -9.54 -3.49 -9.61
N LEU A 43 -10.63 -4.12 -9.21
CA LEU A 43 -11.98 -3.80 -9.68
C LEU A 43 -12.37 -2.33 -9.41
N HIS A 44 -12.08 -1.83 -8.21
CA HIS A 44 -12.36 -0.44 -7.87
C HIS A 44 -11.45 0.54 -8.63
N LEU A 45 -10.20 0.19 -8.88
CA LEU A 45 -9.29 1.02 -9.69
C LEU A 45 -9.70 1.06 -11.16
N GLU A 46 -10.24 -0.02 -11.71
CA GLU A 46 -10.84 -0.02 -13.04
C GLU A 46 -12.03 0.94 -13.12
N ALA A 47 -12.89 0.97 -12.09
CA ALA A 47 -13.98 1.93 -11.99
C ALA A 47 -13.48 3.38 -11.87
N VAL A 48 -12.36 3.63 -11.17
CA VAL A 48 -11.68 4.94 -11.17
C VAL A 48 -11.19 5.30 -12.57
N ALA A 49 -10.56 4.38 -13.30
CA ALA A 49 -10.08 4.62 -14.66
C ALA A 49 -11.23 4.97 -15.63
N ARG A 50 -12.39 4.35 -15.47
CA ARG A 50 -13.61 4.67 -16.23
C ARG A 50 -14.29 5.97 -15.78
N ARG A 51 -13.91 6.54 -14.63
CA ARG A 51 -14.53 7.71 -13.95
C ARG A 51 -15.88 7.42 -13.28
N ASP A 52 -16.21 6.15 -13.07
CA ASP A 52 -17.40 5.74 -12.31
C ASP A 52 -17.22 6.09 -10.82
N ILE A 53 -15.99 5.95 -10.32
CA ILE A 53 -15.56 6.35 -8.97
C ILE A 53 -14.64 7.57 -9.09
N LYS A 54 -15.03 8.69 -8.46
CA LYS A 54 -14.23 9.93 -8.44
C LYS A 54 -13.33 10.03 -7.20
N ARG A 55 -13.69 9.40 -6.11
CA ARG A 55 -12.93 9.37 -4.84
C ARG A 55 -12.97 7.97 -4.29
N LEU A 56 -11.81 7.37 -4.10
CA LEU A 56 -11.66 6.01 -3.59
C LEU A 56 -10.73 6.04 -2.37
N LEU A 57 -11.22 5.53 -1.25
CA LEU A 57 -10.41 5.26 -0.07
C LEU A 57 -10.18 3.77 0.03
N ILE A 58 -8.91 3.36 0.15
CA ILE A 58 -8.53 1.95 0.29
C ILE A 58 -7.83 1.77 1.63
N ASN A 59 -8.50 1.09 2.55
CA ASN A 59 -7.95 0.75 3.85
C ASN A 59 -7.76 -0.77 3.92
N VAL A 60 -6.52 -1.20 3.83
CA VAL A 60 -6.11 -2.61 3.91
C VAL A 60 -4.79 -2.68 4.69
N PRO A 61 -4.48 -3.81 5.33
CA PRO A 61 -3.26 -4.00 6.10
C PRO A 61 -1.99 -3.66 5.32
N MET A 62 -0.91 -3.40 6.04
CA MET A 62 0.41 -3.25 5.43
C MET A 62 0.82 -4.54 4.70
N ARG A 63 1.67 -4.40 3.65
CA ARG A 63 2.12 -5.51 2.78
C ARG A 63 1.04 -6.25 1.99
N SER A 64 -0.18 -5.76 1.96
CA SER A 64 -1.25 -6.22 1.07
C SER A 64 -1.02 -5.86 -0.41
N SER A 65 0.20 -5.51 -0.79
CA SER A 65 0.56 -5.05 -2.15
C SER A 65 -0.14 -3.77 -2.63
N LYS A 66 -0.95 -3.13 -1.79
CA LYS A 66 -1.72 -1.91 -2.10
C LYS A 66 -0.89 -0.86 -2.84
N SER A 67 0.22 -0.41 -2.24
CA SER A 67 1.04 0.66 -2.81
C SER A 67 1.65 0.27 -4.17
N THR A 68 2.06 -0.98 -4.33
CA THR A 68 2.59 -1.49 -5.60
C THR A 68 1.50 -1.54 -6.67
N ILE A 69 0.29 -1.97 -6.32
CA ILE A 69 -0.84 -2.00 -7.27
C ILE A 69 -1.21 -0.58 -7.68
N LEU A 70 -1.39 0.34 -6.73
CA LEU A 70 -1.83 1.70 -7.00
C LEU A 70 -0.74 2.53 -7.71
N ALA A 71 0.47 2.51 -7.18
CA ALA A 71 1.52 3.44 -7.62
C ALA A 71 2.40 2.90 -8.75
N VAL A 72 2.30 1.61 -9.10
CA VAL A 72 3.11 1.01 -10.17
C VAL A 72 2.24 0.41 -11.26
N PHE A 73 1.44 -0.62 -10.91
CA PHE A 73 0.68 -1.37 -11.92
C PHE A 73 -0.47 -0.57 -12.51
N PHE A 74 -1.23 0.14 -11.69
CA PHE A 74 -2.42 0.86 -12.14
C PHE A 74 -2.10 1.91 -13.20
N GLN A 75 -1.07 2.73 -13.01
CA GLN A 75 -0.65 3.70 -14.03
C GLN A 75 -0.20 2.99 -15.32
N ALA A 76 0.65 1.98 -15.21
CA ALA A 76 1.15 1.26 -16.38
C ALA A 76 -0.02 0.62 -17.17
N TRP A 77 -1.01 0.07 -16.49
CA TRP A 77 -2.20 -0.50 -17.09
C TRP A 77 -3.09 0.57 -17.76
N VAL A 78 -3.34 1.71 -17.09
CA VAL A 78 -4.12 2.82 -17.68
C VAL A 78 -3.48 3.32 -18.96
N TRP A 79 -2.15 3.43 -19.02
CA TRP A 79 -1.45 3.90 -20.20
C TRP A 79 -1.51 2.94 -21.41
N ILE A 80 -1.91 1.70 -21.23
CA ILE A 80 -2.15 0.79 -22.35
C ILE A 80 -3.23 1.35 -23.29
N THR A 81 -4.32 1.87 -22.71
CA THR A 81 -5.48 2.34 -23.47
C THR A 81 -5.64 3.85 -23.44
N ARG A 82 -5.09 4.53 -22.46
CA ARG A 82 -5.20 5.97 -22.22
C ARG A 82 -3.84 6.58 -21.88
N PRO A 83 -2.89 6.57 -22.82
CA PRO A 83 -1.53 7.06 -22.56
C PRO A 83 -1.48 8.57 -22.29
N GLU A 84 -2.51 9.33 -22.67
CA GLU A 84 -2.63 10.77 -22.41
C GLU A 84 -2.89 11.12 -20.94
N ARG A 85 -3.29 10.14 -20.10
CA ARG A 85 -3.63 10.40 -18.70
C ARG A 85 -2.41 10.77 -17.85
N SER A 86 -2.61 11.79 -17.04
CA SER A 86 -1.61 12.28 -16.10
C SER A 86 -1.84 11.75 -14.67
N PHE A 87 -0.74 11.51 -13.98
CA PHE A 87 -0.72 10.97 -12.61
C PHE A 87 0.08 11.85 -11.67
N LEU A 88 -0.50 12.20 -10.53
CA LEU A 88 0.20 12.76 -9.39
C LEU A 88 0.22 11.71 -8.27
N VAL A 89 1.41 11.24 -7.93
CA VAL A 89 1.57 10.22 -6.89
C VAL A 89 2.32 10.81 -5.71
N THR A 90 1.66 10.92 -4.59
CA THR A 90 2.24 11.45 -3.37
C THR A 90 2.38 10.37 -2.32
N SER A 91 3.42 10.48 -1.51
CA SER A 91 3.63 9.62 -0.35
C SER A 91 4.16 10.45 0.80
N TYR A 92 3.98 9.95 2.00
CA TYR A 92 4.52 10.51 3.23
C TYR A 92 6.03 10.76 3.16
N LYS A 93 6.80 9.80 2.67
CA LYS A 93 8.24 9.98 2.39
C LYS A 93 8.47 10.06 0.89
N GLU A 94 9.15 11.10 0.46
CA GLU A 94 9.52 11.28 -0.94
C GLU A 94 10.29 10.05 -1.48
N SER A 95 11.17 9.48 -0.67
CA SER A 95 11.95 8.29 -1.05
C SER A 95 11.07 7.08 -1.41
N LEU A 96 9.92 6.90 -0.76
CA LEU A 96 8.97 5.84 -1.09
C LEU A 96 8.26 6.12 -2.42
N ALA A 97 7.82 7.37 -2.61
CA ALA A 97 7.19 7.78 -3.85
C ALA A 97 8.18 7.67 -5.04
N LEU A 98 9.43 8.04 -4.85
CA LEU A 98 10.49 7.89 -5.85
C LEU A 98 10.81 6.41 -6.16
N ARG A 99 10.83 5.55 -5.14
CA ARG A 99 10.99 4.09 -5.34
C ARG A 99 9.90 3.54 -6.25
N ASP A 100 8.65 3.89 -5.98
CA ASP A 100 7.50 3.41 -6.74
C ASP A 100 7.48 4.03 -8.16
N SER A 101 7.97 5.25 -8.32
CA SER A 101 8.18 5.89 -9.62
C SER A 101 9.21 5.15 -10.46
N VAL A 102 10.35 4.80 -9.86
CA VAL A 102 11.40 4.01 -10.52
C VAL A 102 10.86 2.64 -10.93
N ALA A 103 10.12 1.96 -10.04
CA ALA A 103 9.53 0.66 -10.33
C ALA A 103 8.53 0.72 -11.51
N CYS A 104 7.66 1.74 -11.52
CA CYS A 104 6.72 1.96 -12.62
C CYS A 104 7.47 2.19 -13.95
N ARG A 105 8.47 3.03 -13.95
CA ARG A 105 9.29 3.31 -15.15
C ARG A 105 10.08 2.09 -15.62
N THR A 106 10.59 1.26 -14.70
CA THR A 106 11.24 -0.02 -15.03
C THR A 106 10.25 -0.97 -15.70
N LEU A 107 9.02 -1.06 -15.19
CA LEU A 107 7.96 -1.87 -15.81
C LEU A 107 7.66 -1.37 -17.24
N LEU A 108 7.44 -0.08 -17.43
CA LEU A 108 7.14 0.51 -18.74
C LEU A 108 8.28 0.34 -19.76
N ARG A 109 9.54 0.24 -19.30
CA ARG A 109 10.73 0.02 -20.14
C ARG A 109 11.08 -1.44 -20.35
N SER A 110 10.44 -2.36 -19.63
CA SER A 110 10.73 -3.79 -19.74
C SER A 110 10.44 -4.32 -21.16
N GLY A 111 11.20 -5.31 -21.60
CA GLY A 111 10.94 -6.01 -22.86
C GLY A 111 9.52 -6.54 -22.91
N TRP A 112 9.07 -7.15 -21.82
CA TRP A 112 7.71 -7.69 -21.67
C TRP A 112 6.61 -6.66 -21.97
N TYR A 113 6.76 -5.42 -21.44
CA TYR A 113 5.77 -4.36 -21.66
C TYR A 113 5.88 -3.79 -23.08
N ARG A 114 7.11 -3.54 -23.54
CA ARG A 114 7.35 -2.91 -24.85
C ARG A 114 6.98 -3.80 -26.03
N GLU A 115 7.19 -5.09 -25.94
CA GLU A 115 6.78 -6.05 -26.97
C GLU A 115 5.26 -6.09 -27.17
N ARG A 116 4.49 -5.79 -26.12
CA ARG A 116 3.01 -5.82 -26.14
C ARG A 116 2.38 -4.48 -26.50
N TRP A 117 2.94 -3.38 -26.02
CA TRP A 117 2.31 -2.05 -26.10
C TRP A 117 3.27 -0.93 -26.45
N GLY A 118 4.47 -1.21 -26.90
CA GLY A 118 5.46 -0.23 -27.29
C GLY A 118 5.10 0.61 -28.52
N ASP A 119 4.14 0.16 -29.30
CA ASP A 119 3.56 0.87 -30.45
C ASP A 119 2.56 1.96 -30.01
N ARG A 120 1.98 1.85 -28.81
CA ARG A 120 0.96 2.79 -28.32
C ARG A 120 1.55 4.12 -27.85
N PHE A 121 2.68 4.06 -27.18
CA PHE A 121 3.43 5.24 -26.72
C PHE A 121 4.91 4.91 -26.45
N SER A 122 5.70 5.95 -26.34
CA SER A 122 7.09 5.87 -25.88
C SER A 122 7.35 6.89 -24.77
N LEU A 123 8.24 6.57 -23.85
CA LEU A 123 8.66 7.55 -22.83
C LEU A 123 9.56 8.61 -23.48
N SER A 124 9.33 9.88 -23.14
CA SER A 124 10.15 11.00 -23.58
C SER A 124 11.58 10.90 -23.05
N GLY A 125 12.58 11.28 -23.86
CA GLY A 125 13.99 11.27 -23.46
C GLY A 125 14.31 12.38 -22.47
N ASP A 126 13.81 13.58 -22.72
CA ASP A 126 14.25 14.83 -22.07
C ASP A 126 13.68 15.01 -20.65
N MET A 127 12.44 14.56 -20.41
CA MET A 127 11.76 14.67 -19.12
C MET A 127 11.56 13.28 -18.48
N ASN A 128 12.68 12.63 -18.13
CA ASN A 128 12.65 11.24 -17.68
C ASN A 128 13.51 11.05 -16.43
N ILE A 129 13.20 11.79 -15.37
CA ILE A 129 13.85 11.73 -14.07
C ILE A 129 13.00 10.92 -13.07
N LYS A 130 13.55 10.64 -11.89
CA LYS A 130 12.90 9.82 -10.86
C LYS A 130 11.60 10.44 -10.33
N SER A 131 11.54 11.76 -10.23
CA SER A 131 10.37 12.49 -9.71
C SER A 131 9.35 12.84 -10.79
N ARG A 132 9.75 12.86 -12.06
CA ARG A 132 8.86 13.18 -13.19
C ARG A 132 9.28 12.41 -14.44
N PHE A 133 8.31 11.80 -15.11
CA PHE A 133 8.51 11.25 -16.45
C PHE A 133 7.24 11.39 -17.29
N GLU A 134 7.43 11.49 -18.60
CA GLU A 134 6.38 11.77 -19.56
C GLU A 134 6.44 10.80 -20.73
N ASN A 135 5.35 10.73 -21.47
CA ASN A 135 5.27 9.98 -22.71
C ASN A 135 4.91 10.91 -23.90
N ASN A 136 5.11 10.43 -25.10
CA ASN A 136 4.87 11.17 -26.36
C ASN A 136 3.38 11.37 -26.70
N LYS A 137 2.45 10.97 -25.82
CA LYS A 137 0.99 11.18 -25.97
C LYS A 137 0.46 12.22 -24.98
N GLY A 138 1.35 12.94 -24.27
CA GLY A 138 1.01 13.98 -23.33
C GLY A 138 0.72 13.48 -21.90
N GLY A 139 0.75 12.19 -21.68
CA GLY A 139 0.63 11.66 -20.32
C GLY A 139 1.92 11.82 -19.54
N TYR A 140 1.78 12.13 -18.27
CA TYR A 140 2.93 12.29 -17.37
C TYR A 140 2.65 11.73 -15.98
N ARG A 141 3.72 11.48 -15.25
CA ARG A 141 3.71 11.22 -13.82
C ARG A 141 4.55 12.25 -13.10
N VAL A 142 3.97 12.85 -12.08
CA VAL A 142 4.69 13.63 -11.06
C VAL A 142 4.66 12.86 -9.75
N THR A 143 5.78 12.91 -9.05
CA THR A 143 5.96 12.23 -7.77
C THR A 143 6.51 13.22 -6.76
N ALA A 144 5.80 13.40 -5.64
CA ALA A 144 6.16 14.35 -4.61
C ALA A 144 5.90 13.82 -3.20
N ALA A 145 6.46 14.45 -2.20
CA ALA A 145 6.01 14.29 -0.82
C ALA A 145 4.64 14.96 -0.62
N VAL A 146 3.88 14.52 0.37
CA VAL A 146 2.65 15.20 0.79
C VAL A 146 3.02 16.63 1.23
N GLY A 147 2.41 17.65 0.60
CA GLY A 147 2.74 19.07 0.79
C GLY A 147 3.69 19.66 -0.25
N GLY A 148 4.44 18.84 -1.01
CA GLY A 148 5.31 19.29 -2.10
C GLY A 148 4.66 19.32 -3.49
N ALA A 149 3.38 19.03 -3.58
CA ALA A 149 2.65 18.90 -4.84
C ALA A 149 1.81 20.16 -5.20
N THR A 150 2.08 21.29 -4.55
CA THR A 150 1.37 22.54 -4.81
C THR A 150 1.66 23.05 -6.22
N GLY A 151 0.58 23.30 -6.98
CA GLY A 151 0.68 23.78 -8.37
C GLY A 151 0.72 22.68 -9.44
N GLU A 152 0.82 21.41 -9.06
CA GLU A 152 0.77 20.29 -10.01
C GLU A 152 -0.67 19.79 -10.18
N GLY A 153 -1.12 19.67 -11.43
CA GLY A 153 -2.41 19.08 -11.78
C GLY A 153 -2.24 17.65 -12.29
N ALA A 154 -3.27 16.83 -12.17
CA ALA A 154 -3.31 15.52 -12.79
C ALA A 154 -4.74 15.00 -12.94
N ASP A 155 -4.97 14.08 -13.88
CA ASP A 155 -6.24 13.36 -14.01
C ASP A 155 -6.51 12.42 -12.84
N ILE A 156 -5.45 11.80 -12.31
CA ILE A 156 -5.51 10.82 -11.23
C ILE A 156 -4.49 11.19 -10.16
N LEU A 157 -5.01 11.45 -8.95
CA LEU A 157 -4.20 11.66 -7.74
C LEU A 157 -4.17 10.37 -6.92
N ILE A 158 -2.97 9.88 -6.64
CA ILE A 158 -2.74 8.76 -5.71
C ILE A 158 -2.00 9.31 -4.50
N CYS A 159 -2.67 9.31 -3.35
CA CYS A 159 -2.07 9.69 -2.08
C CYS A 159 -1.87 8.45 -1.22
N LEU A 160 -0.63 8.17 -0.85
CA LEU A 160 -0.25 7.07 0.05
C LEU A 160 0.13 7.69 1.40
N PRO A 161 -0.83 7.78 2.34
CA PRO A 161 -0.58 8.37 3.65
C PRO A 161 0.39 7.50 4.46
N PRO A 162 1.03 8.07 5.49
CA PRO A 162 1.90 7.33 6.39
C PRO A 162 1.10 6.39 7.30
N GLY A 163 1.76 5.38 7.74
CA GLY A 163 1.71 4.82 9.04
C GLY A 163 0.54 3.91 9.41
N GLN A 164 0.91 3.01 10.25
CA GLN A 164 0.00 2.23 11.06
C GLN A 164 -0.75 3.21 11.99
N ARG A 165 -2.09 3.24 11.93
CA ARG A 165 -2.88 3.97 12.93
C ARG A 165 -3.05 3.08 14.16
N ILE A 166 -2.99 3.72 15.30
CA ILE A 166 -3.26 3.11 16.60
C ILE A 166 -4.51 3.77 17.16
N ILE A 167 -5.35 2.97 17.78
CA ILE A 167 -6.48 3.50 18.53
C ILE A 167 -5.97 4.12 19.82
N THR A 168 -6.33 5.37 20.04
CA THR A 168 -5.96 6.16 21.22
C THR A 168 -7.20 6.73 21.87
N SER A 169 -7.06 7.30 23.08
CA SER A 169 -8.14 8.05 23.75
C SER A 169 -8.70 9.19 22.89
N ASP A 170 -7.91 9.69 21.94
CA ASP A 170 -8.26 10.81 21.07
C ASP A 170 -8.61 10.33 19.64
N GLY A 171 -8.94 9.05 19.48
CA GLY A 171 -9.28 8.44 18.19
C GLY A 171 -8.09 7.75 17.51
N TRP A 172 -8.24 7.47 16.22
CA TRP A 172 -7.22 6.77 15.43
C TRP A 172 -6.10 7.71 15.01
N ILE A 173 -4.91 7.60 15.61
CA ILE A 173 -3.75 8.43 15.33
C ILE A 173 -2.61 7.60 14.73
N PRO A 174 -1.91 8.09 13.69
CA PRO A 174 -0.71 7.43 13.16
C PRO A 174 0.39 7.29 14.22
N ILE A 175 0.98 6.10 14.33
CA ILE A 175 2.00 5.80 15.35
C ILE A 175 3.24 6.71 15.22
N ASP A 176 3.65 7.05 14.00
CA ASP A 176 4.74 7.96 13.74
C ASP A 176 4.46 9.35 14.31
N ARG A 177 3.24 9.85 14.15
CA ARG A 177 2.82 11.12 14.74
C ARG A 177 2.82 11.06 16.26
N ILE A 178 2.31 9.97 16.85
CA ILE A 178 2.33 9.78 18.31
C ILE A 178 3.76 9.86 18.84
N VAL A 179 4.70 9.20 18.16
CA VAL A 179 6.11 9.11 18.57
C VAL A 179 6.88 10.42 18.32
N GLU A 180 6.73 11.02 17.15
CA GLU A 180 7.46 12.24 16.76
C GLU A 180 7.01 13.46 17.57
N GLU A 181 5.70 13.62 17.76
CA GLU A 181 5.10 14.72 18.50
C GLU A 181 5.00 14.44 20.03
N ARG A 182 5.33 13.22 20.47
CA ARG A 182 5.21 12.76 21.86
C ARG A 182 3.84 13.05 22.46
N LEU A 183 2.79 12.67 21.70
CA LEU A 183 1.41 12.95 22.09
C LEU A 183 1.05 12.26 23.43
N PRO A 184 0.51 13.01 24.41
CA PRO A 184 0.16 12.46 25.72
C PRO A 184 -1.19 11.73 25.70
N VAL A 185 -1.35 10.80 24.77
CA VAL A 185 -2.59 10.02 24.60
C VAL A 185 -2.48 8.67 25.31
N GLN A 186 -3.62 8.08 25.64
CA GLN A 186 -3.69 6.70 26.11
C GLN A 186 -3.88 5.76 24.91
N VAL A 187 -3.39 4.55 25.03
CA VAL A 187 -3.53 3.48 24.03
C VAL A 187 -4.21 2.27 24.64
N LEU A 188 -4.96 1.53 23.83
CA LEU A 188 -5.54 0.27 24.29
C LEU A 188 -4.44 -0.76 24.52
N SER A 189 -4.41 -1.30 25.72
CA SER A 189 -3.47 -2.32 26.15
C SER A 189 -4.20 -3.48 26.83
N PHE A 190 -3.68 -4.69 26.63
CA PHE A 190 -4.18 -5.87 27.32
C PHE A 190 -3.56 -5.96 28.72
N ASN A 191 -4.39 -5.96 29.74
CA ASN A 191 -3.97 -6.17 31.14
C ASN A 191 -3.95 -7.68 31.43
N HIS A 192 -2.75 -8.24 31.60
CA HIS A 192 -2.56 -9.67 31.84
C HIS A 192 -3.06 -10.15 33.23
N GLN A 193 -3.24 -9.24 34.20
CA GLN A 193 -3.71 -9.59 35.51
C GLN A 193 -5.23 -9.71 35.54
N THR A 194 -5.91 -8.79 34.83
CA THR A 194 -7.39 -8.76 34.82
C THR A 194 -7.97 -9.52 33.62
N GLY A 195 -7.16 -9.82 32.59
CA GLY A 195 -7.59 -10.40 31.33
C GLY A 195 -8.42 -9.42 30.45
N MET A 196 -8.43 -8.14 30.77
CA MET A 196 -9.22 -7.12 30.08
C MET A 196 -8.35 -6.18 29.25
N ILE A 197 -8.97 -5.58 28.24
CA ILE A 197 -8.36 -4.48 27.48
C ILE A 197 -8.77 -3.18 28.15
N GLU A 198 -7.80 -2.32 28.40
CA GLU A 198 -7.99 -1.05 29.08
C GLU A 198 -7.10 0.06 28.48
N TRP A 199 -7.48 1.30 28.73
CA TRP A 199 -6.69 2.46 28.35
C TRP A 199 -5.47 2.60 29.25
N GLN A 200 -4.28 2.63 28.64
CA GLN A 200 -3.02 2.80 29.36
C GLN A 200 -2.21 3.98 28.81
N PRO A 201 -1.53 4.74 29.66
CA PRO A 201 -0.64 5.80 29.21
C PRO A 201 0.57 5.24 28.48
N ILE A 202 1.08 6.00 27.53
CA ILE A 202 2.34 5.65 26.83
C ILE A 202 3.50 5.89 27.79
N LEU A 203 4.24 4.86 28.13
CA LEU A 203 5.35 4.94 29.08
C LEU A 203 6.64 5.44 28.42
N ALA A 204 6.84 5.15 27.14
CA ALA A 204 8.04 5.56 26.39
C ALA A 204 7.75 5.68 24.89
N TYR A 205 8.44 6.59 24.23
CA TYR A 205 8.39 6.82 22.79
C TYR A 205 9.72 6.37 22.18
N HIS A 206 9.66 5.38 21.31
CA HIS A 206 10.86 4.84 20.65
C HIS A 206 10.77 5.07 19.14
N HIS A 207 11.83 5.65 18.57
CA HIS A 207 12.01 5.77 17.14
C HIS A 207 13.33 5.09 16.76
N ASN A 208 13.27 3.79 16.50
CA ASN A 208 14.43 3.01 16.10
C ASN A 208 14.57 3.00 14.58
N ARG A 209 15.78 3.30 14.07
CA ARG A 209 16.08 3.05 12.66
C ARG A 209 16.11 1.55 12.43
N ARG A 210 15.43 1.10 11.38
CA ARG A 210 15.34 -0.34 11.04
C ARG A 210 16.71 -0.99 10.83
N GLY A 211 17.71 -0.26 10.35
CA GLY A 211 18.98 -0.84 9.91
C GLY A 211 18.76 -1.93 8.85
N ASN A 212 19.47 -3.06 8.98
CA ASN A 212 19.31 -4.25 8.13
C ASN A 212 18.42 -5.33 8.77
N ALA A 213 17.64 -5.00 9.81
CA ALA A 213 16.80 -5.99 10.49
C ALA A 213 15.74 -6.58 9.54
N GLU A 214 15.62 -7.89 9.53
CA GLU A 214 14.56 -8.60 8.83
C GLU A 214 13.21 -8.29 9.50
N LEU A 215 12.16 -8.27 8.69
CA LEU A 215 10.81 -8.13 9.18
C LEU A 215 10.08 -9.46 9.06
N PHE A 216 9.51 -9.87 10.16
CA PHE A 216 8.61 -11.00 10.25
C PHE A 216 7.19 -10.55 9.94
N HIS A 217 6.53 -11.29 9.09
CA HIS A 217 5.13 -11.08 8.73
C HIS A 217 4.27 -12.02 9.55
N LEU A 218 3.68 -11.50 10.62
CA LEU A 218 2.74 -12.25 11.44
C LEU A 218 1.35 -12.12 10.85
N ALA A 219 0.83 -13.22 10.29
CA ALA A 219 -0.54 -13.32 9.84
C ALA A 219 -1.39 -14.07 10.88
N VAL A 220 -2.49 -13.48 11.28
CA VAL A 220 -3.44 -14.03 12.25
C VAL A 220 -4.78 -14.24 11.55
N TRP A 221 -5.39 -15.41 11.77
CA TRP A 221 -6.69 -15.77 11.22
C TRP A 221 -7.64 -16.17 12.35
N ASP A 222 -8.85 -15.60 12.36
CA ASP A 222 -9.87 -15.83 13.39
C ASP A 222 -10.98 -16.80 12.96
N GLY A 223 -10.85 -17.43 11.79
CA GLY A 223 -11.86 -18.31 11.21
C GLY A 223 -12.74 -17.63 10.16
N MET A 224 -12.82 -16.30 10.15
CA MET A 224 -13.61 -15.52 9.18
C MET A 224 -12.79 -14.47 8.45
N SER A 225 -11.84 -13.86 9.11
CA SER A 225 -10.98 -12.82 8.55
C SER A 225 -9.52 -13.05 8.90
N SER A 226 -8.61 -12.45 8.13
CA SER A 226 -7.19 -12.44 8.44
C SER A 226 -6.69 -11.02 8.60
N CYS A 227 -5.87 -10.80 9.60
CA CYS A 227 -5.07 -9.58 9.70
C CYS A 227 -3.59 -9.94 9.76
N ALA A 228 -2.74 -9.01 9.36
CA ALA A 228 -1.31 -9.22 9.39
C ALA A 228 -0.59 -7.96 9.82
N VAL A 229 0.49 -8.14 10.57
CA VAL A 229 1.35 -7.05 11.03
C VAL A 229 2.82 -7.42 10.79
N ASP A 230 3.59 -6.44 10.38
CA ASP A 230 5.02 -6.57 10.18
C ASP A 230 5.76 -6.04 11.39
N MET A 231 6.68 -6.83 11.88
CA MET A 231 7.47 -6.51 13.07
C MET A 231 8.91 -7.01 12.92
N THR A 232 9.82 -6.48 13.70
CA THR A 232 11.20 -7.00 13.77
C THR A 232 11.21 -8.35 14.47
N GLU A 233 12.23 -9.18 14.22
CA GLU A 233 12.38 -10.53 14.78
C GLU A 233 12.24 -10.60 16.30
N ASN A 234 12.74 -9.57 16.98
CA ASN A 234 12.74 -9.46 18.44
C ASN A 234 11.49 -8.77 19.01
N HIS A 235 10.49 -8.45 18.18
CA HIS A 235 9.26 -7.82 18.66
C HIS A 235 8.50 -8.77 19.58
N PRO A 236 8.12 -8.36 20.80
CA PRO A 236 7.39 -9.23 21.72
C PRO A 236 5.95 -9.41 21.24
N VAL A 237 5.54 -10.66 21.05
CA VAL A 237 4.18 -11.07 20.71
C VAL A 237 3.62 -11.89 21.86
N TYR A 238 2.41 -11.56 22.32
CA TYR A 238 1.76 -12.33 23.38
C TYR A 238 1.01 -13.52 22.78
N ILE A 239 1.46 -14.71 23.15
CA ILE A 239 0.84 -15.99 22.78
C ILE A 239 0.12 -16.58 23.97
N LYS A 240 -1.11 -17.02 23.76
CA LYS A 240 -1.89 -17.72 24.78
C LYS A 240 -1.10 -18.93 25.29
N ASP A 241 -1.06 -19.11 26.59
CA ASP A 241 -0.38 -20.21 27.29
C ASP A 241 1.16 -20.19 27.23
N LYS A 242 1.79 -19.27 26.46
CA LYS A 242 3.25 -19.11 26.37
C LYS A 242 3.75 -17.77 26.92
N GLY A 243 2.85 -16.76 27.07
CA GLY A 243 3.25 -15.40 27.41
C GLY A 243 3.91 -14.66 26.25
N TYR A 244 4.80 -13.69 26.56
CA TYR A 244 5.55 -12.95 25.55
C TYR A 244 6.67 -13.78 24.97
N VAL A 245 6.63 -13.96 23.65
CA VAL A 245 7.69 -14.58 22.84
C VAL A 245 8.17 -13.59 21.77
N ARG A 246 9.34 -13.81 21.18
CA ARG A 246 9.79 -13.01 20.04
C ARG A 246 8.95 -13.34 18.80
N ALA A 247 8.82 -12.40 17.89
CA ALA A 247 8.12 -12.63 16.63
C ALA A 247 8.74 -13.79 15.83
N SER A 248 10.08 -13.95 15.91
CA SER A 248 10.80 -15.08 15.31
C SER A 248 10.43 -16.44 15.87
N ASP A 249 9.90 -16.50 17.08
CA ASP A 249 9.62 -17.73 17.82
C ASP A 249 8.11 -18.08 17.78
N VAL A 250 7.32 -17.33 17.01
CA VAL A 250 5.90 -17.62 16.79
C VAL A 250 5.76 -18.70 15.72
N HIS A 251 4.94 -19.71 16.00
CA HIS A 251 4.71 -20.84 15.11
C HIS A 251 3.27 -20.87 14.59
N ILE A 252 3.08 -21.55 13.47
CA ILE A 252 1.74 -21.81 12.93
C ILE A 252 0.94 -22.64 13.95
N GLY A 253 -0.25 -22.15 14.29
CA GLY A 253 -1.12 -22.75 15.31
C GLY A 253 -1.06 -22.07 16.66
N ASP A 254 -0.14 -21.13 16.88
CA ASP A 254 -0.13 -20.30 18.08
C ASP A 254 -1.35 -19.38 18.13
N ILE A 255 -1.95 -19.20 19.30
CA ILE A 255 -3.10 -18.33 19.49
C ILE A 255 -2.61 -16.97 20.00
N VAL A 256 -2.82 -15.95 19.17
CA VAL A 256 -2.50 -14.54 19.47
C VAL A 256 -3.74 -13.85 20.01
N HIS A 257 -3.62 -13.07 21.07
CA HIS A 257 -4.71 -12.19 21.51
C HIS A 257 -4.90 -11.03 20.52
N SER A 258 -6.14 -10.83 20.07
CA SER A 258 -6.54 -9.76 19.18
C SER A 258 -7.63 -8.90 19.84
N SER A 259 -7.60 -7.60 19.54
CA SER A 259 -8.65 -6.66 19.95
C SER A 259 -9.82 -6.62 18.96
N TYR A 260 -9.92 -7.58 18.06
CA TYR A 260 -11.00 -7.62 17.10
C TYR A 260 -12.34 -7.86 17.79
N GLY A 261 -13.34 -7.01 17.52
CA GLY A 261 -14.67 -7.11 18.14
C GLY A 261 -14.87 -6.34 19.44
N ILE A 262 -13.91 -5.49 19.85
CA ILE A 262 -14.12 -4.60 20.98
C ILE A 262 -14.98 -3.43 20.51
N ASP A 263 -16.16 -3.31 21.11
CA ASP A 263 -16.98 -2.11 21.00
C ASP A 263 -16.23 -0.96 21.72
N THR A 264 -15.61 -0.10 20.95
CA THR A 264 -14.85 1.05 21.47
C THR A 264 -15.76 2.22 21.83
N GLY A 265 -17.07 2.08 21.63
CA GLY A 265 -18.06 3.15 21.90
C GLY A 265 -18.00 4.33 20.90
N TRP A 266 -17.16 4.23 19.86
CA TRP A 266 -17.08 5.23 18.80
C TRP A 266 -17.96 4.79 17.63
N GLN A 267 -19.04 5.52 17.41
CA GLN A 267 -19.78 5.47 16.13
C GLN A 267 -18.97 6.25 15.09
N GLU A 268 -18.89 5.73 13.85
CA GLU A 268 -18.25 6.37 12.70
C GLU A 268 -18.86 7.73 12.38
#